data_9d7bc67200921b26c4536a50d0e1987d
#
_entry.id   9d7bc67200921b26c4536a50d0e1987d
#
_cell.length_a   1.000
_cell.length_b   1.000
_cell.length_c   1.000
_cell.angle_alpha   90.00
_cell.angle_beta   90.00
_cell.angle_gamma   90.00
#
_symmetry.space_group_name_H-M   'P 1'
#
loop_
_entity.id
_entity.type
_entity.pdbx_description
1 polymer ?
#
loop_
_entity_poly.entity_id
_entity_poly.type
_entity_poly.pdbx_seq_one_letter_code
_entity_poly.pdbx_strand_id
1 'polypeptide(L)'
;IGTKGARVTSHISLAGRYVVYLPTVDHIGISKRIGSEKERQRLRESIESMKPPTGGIIVRTLAEGLTKKQLKADVGYLVRLWGEILKKREQGGRAPLCVYTDLDLVLKAARDLFTDEVSKIVIDSREEYSRLKRFMEIFMPERVADVELYEGGEPIFDAYGIEDEIQRAMSRKVPLPSGGHLIIDQAEALTAIDVNTGRFVGKGSKDHEETILQTNLEAVEEIAYQL
;
A
#
# COMPACT_ATOMS: atom_id res chain seq x y z
N ILE A 1 -14.96 -5.58 8.91
CA ILE A 1 -16.00 -4.61 9.32
C ILE A 1 -16.51 -5.08 10.68
N GLY A 2 -15.90 -4.64 11.76
CA GLY A 2 -16.23 -5.09 13.11
C GLY A 2 -17.61 -4.61 13.59
N THR A 3 -17.67 -4.08 14.79
CA THR A 3 -18.92 -3.65 15.48
C THR A 3 -19.52 -2.33 14.94
N LYS A 4 -18.84 -1.63 14.02
CA LYS A 4 -19.28 -0.36 13.46
C LYS A 4 -20.05 -0.59 12.16
N GLY A 5 -21.22 0.05 12.03
CA GLY A 5 -22.02 0.03 10.81
C GLY A 5 -21.37 0.79 9.64
N ALA A 6 -21.97 0.70 8.45
CA ALA A 6 -21.53 1.41 7.27
C ALA A 6 -21.56 2.94 7.50
N ARG A 7 -20.48 3.61 7.07
CA ARG A 7 -20.39 5.07 7.10
C ARG A 7 -20.66 5.60 5.69
N VAL A 8 -21.63 6.47 5.55
CA VAL A 8 -22.02 7.08 4.27
C VAL A 8 -21.71 8.57 4.26
N THR A 9 -21.42 9.11 3.08
CA THR A 9 -21.16 10.54 2.86
C THR A 9 -21.70 10.97 1.50
N SER A 10 -22.09 12.22 1.38
CA SER A 10 -22.40 12.86 0.09
C SER A 10 -21.18 13.51 -0.58
N HIS A 11 -20.04 13.57 0.13
CA HIS A 11 -18.80 14.07 -0.44
C HIS A 11 -18.12 12.96 -1.24
N ILE A 12 -18.10 13.14 -2.56
CA ILE A 12 -17.49 12.19 -3.48
C ILE A 12 -16.01 12.50 -3.62
N SER A 13 -15.18 11.46 -3.58
CA SER A 13 -13.75 11.54 -3.86
C SER A 13 -13.36 10.44 -4.84
N LEU A 14 -12.65 10.79 -5.90
CA LEU A 14 -12.14 9.88 -6.91
C LEU A 14 -10.60 9.84 -6.79
N ALA A 15 -10.06 8.69 -6.43
CA ALA A 15 -8.64 8.54 -6.19
C ALA A 15 -7.90 8.06 -7.44
N GLY A 16 -7.01 8.92 -7.96
CA GLY A 16 -5.97 8.57 -8.92
C GLY A 16 -4.70 8.05 -8.23
N ARG A 17 -3.65 7.89 -9.00
CA ARG A 17 -2.34 7.49 -8.48
C ARG A 17 -1.68 8.62 -7.68
N TYR A 18 -1.68 9.83 -8.22
CA TYR A 18 -0.96 11.00 -7.71
C TYR A 18 -1.83 12.04 -7.08
N VAL A 19 -3.11 12.08 -7.47
CA VAL A 19 -4.07 13.05 -6.94
C VAL A 19 -5.39 12.38 -6.58
N VAL A 20 -6.17 13.06 -5.73
CA VAL A 20 -7.58 12.74 -5.47
C VAL A 20 -8.41 13.92 -5.95
N TYR A 21 -9.38 13.66 -6.81
CA TYR A 21 -10.33 14.66 -7.29
C TYR A 21 -11.58 14.67 -6.40
N LEU A 22 -11.99 15.87 -6.00
CA LEU A 22 -13.17 16.14 -5.17
C LEU A 22 -14.20 16.94 -5.99
N PRO A 23 -15.12 16.29 -6.74
CA PRO A 23 -16.00 16.99 -7.68
C PRO A 23 -16.91 18.04 -7.04
N THR A 24 -17.28 17.82 -5.77
CA THR A 24 -18.29 18.63 -5.05
C THR A 24 -17.70 19.58 -4.02
N VAL A 25 -16.38 19.59 -3.85
CA VAL A 25 -15.70 20.43 -2.83
C VAL A 25 -14.57 21.20 -3.51
N ASP A 26 -14.64 22.53 -3.48
CA ASP A 26 -13.55 23.38 -4.00
C ASP A 26 -12.44 23.52 -2.97
N HIS A 27 -11.41 22.68 -3.09
CA HIS A 27 -10.28 22.67 -2.18
C HIS A 27 -9.00 22.18 -2.89
N ILE A 28 -7.86 22.82 -2.63
CA ILE A 28 -6.54 22.33 -3.02
C ILE A 28 -5.77 21.93 -1.76
N GLY A 29 -5.54 20.64 -1.61
CA GLY A 29 -4.75 20.05 -0.54
C GLY A 29 -3.44 19.45 -1.04
N ILE A 30 -2.41 19.51 -0.21
CA ILE A 30 -1.13 18.81 -0.45
C ILE A 30 -0.88 17.88 0.74
N SER A 31 -0.48 16.64 0.47
CA SER A 31 -0.16 15.65 1.52
C SER A 31 0.81 16.23 2.55
N LYS A 32 0.47 16.13 3.83
CA LYS A 32 1.32 16.57 4.95
C LYS A 32 2.63 15.76 5.05
N ARG A 33 2.70 14.60 4.41
CA ARG A 33 3.89 13.74 4.40
C ARG A 33 4.98 14.24 3.44
N ILE A 34 4.66 15.16 2.52
CA ILE A 34 5.66 15.84 1.69
C ILE A 34 6.31 16.90 2.57
N GLY A 35 7.56 16.64 2.99
CA GLY A 35 8.24 17.46 4.00
C GLY A 35 8.79 18.78 3.47
N SER A 36 9.16 18.85 2.17
CA SER A 36 9.75 20.04 1.57
C SER A 36 8.71 21.10 1.25
N GLU A 37 8.78 22.26 1.92
CA GLU A 37 7.85 23.38 1.65
C GLU A 37 8.00 23.91 0.21
N LYS A 38 9.21 23.95 -0.34
CA LYS A 38 9.47 24.30 -1.73
C LYS A 38 8.74 23.38 -2.70
N GLU A 39 8.76 22.06 -2.42
CA GLU A 39 8.08 21.07 -3.24
C GLU A 39 6.55 21.17 -3.10
N ARG A 40 6.06 21.40 -1.91
CA ARG A 40 4.62 21.64 -1.64
C ARG A 40 4.12 22.85 -2.43
N GLN A 41 4.88 23.94 -2.44
CA GLN A 41 4.54 25.15 -3.19
C GLN A 41 4.56 24.89 -4.71
N ARG A 42 5.58 24.20 -5.23
CA ARG A 42 5.68 23.81 -6.64
C ARG A 42 4.48 22.96 -7.09
N LEU A 43 4.10 21.97 -6.26
CA LEU A 43 2.95 21.12 -6.53
C LEU A 43 1.64 21.91 -6.48
N ARG A 44 1.47 22.83 -5.54
CA ARG A 44 0.30 23.72 -5.44
C ARG A 44 0.14 24.55 -6.72
N GLU A 45 1.17 25.26 -7.16
CA GLU A 45 1.16 26.06 -8.37
C GLU A 45 0.86 25.21 -9.64
N SER A 46 1.44 24.00 -9.68
CA SER A 46 1.15 23.05 -10.76
C SER A 46 -0.32 22.68 -10.83
N ILE A 47 -0.92 22.34 -9.68
CA ILE A 47 -2.33 21.96 -9.59
C ILE A 47 -3.26 23.13 -9.87
N GLU A 48 -2.98 24.31 -9.35
CA GLU A 48 -3.77 25.52 -9.62
C GLU A 48 -3.88 25.81 -11.12
N SER A 49 -2.80 25.59 -11.86
CA SER A 49 -2.77 25.79 -13.31
C SER A 49 -3.55 24.77 -14.15
N MET A 50 -3.93 23.62 -13.57
CA MET A 50 -4.62 22.52 -14.25
C MET A 50 -5.92 22.09 -13.58
N LYS A 51 -6.28 22.72 -12.47
CA LYS A 51 -7.52 22.44 -11.73
C LYS A 51 -8.72 22.66 -12.66
N PRO A 52 -9.69 21.75 -12.69
CA PRO A 52 -10.94 21.96 -13.42
C PRO A 52 -11.72 23.14 -12.80
N PRO A 53 -12.63 23.77 -13.57
CA PRO A 53 -13.41 24.91 -13.11
C PRO A 53 -14.24 24.63 -11.83
N THR A 54 -14.64 23.38 -11.64
CA THR A 54 -15.42 22.93 -10.49
C THR A 54 -14.68 21.81 -9.74
N GLY A 55 -14.86 21.77 -8.41
CA GLY A 55 -14.24 20.77 -7.56
C GLY A 55 -12.83 21.11 -7.09
N GLY A 56 -12.26 20.23 -6.31
CA GLY A 56 -10.93 20.36 -5.70
C GLY A 56 -10.01 19.20 -6.00
N ILE A 57 -8.76 19.35 -5.65
CA ILE A 57 -7.72 18.34 -5.84
C ILE A 57 -6.87 18.23 -4.57
N ILE A 58 -6.64 17.00 -4.12
CA ILE A 58 -5.67 16.69 -3.07
C ILE A 58 -4.49 15.96 -3.72
N VAL A 59 -3.29 16.50 -3.56
CA VAL A 59 -2.04 15.88 -4.02
C VAL A 59 -1.59 14.85 -3.01
N ARG A 60 -1.34 13.62 -3.49
CA ARG A 60 -0.88 12.49 -2.68
C ARG A 60 0.65 12.52 -2.53
N THR A 61 1.17 11.77 -1.56
CA THR A 61 2.62 11.68 -1.31
C THR A 61 3.40 11.17 -2.53
N LEU A 62 2.84 10.23 -3.28
CA LEU A 62 3.43 9.69 -4.51
C LEU A 62 3.65 10.73 -5.63
N ALA A 63 3.12 11.94 -5.49
CA ALA A 63 3.31 13.02 -6.44
C ALA A 63 4.62 13.80 -6.24
N GLU A 64 5.38 13.51 -5.18
CA GLU A 64 6.67 14.15 -4.92
C GLU A 64 7.64 13.90 -6.07
N GLY A 65 8.30 14.96 -6.55
CA GLY A 65 9.24 14.92 -7.66
C GLY A 65 8.63 14.79 -9.08
N LEU A 66 7.31 14.59 -9.21
CA LEU A 66 6.68 14.40 -10.52
C LEU A 66 6.64 15.68 -11.35
N THR A 67 6.65 15.47 -12.66
CA THR A 67 6.48 16.54 -13.65
C THR A 67 5.03 16.99 -13.74
N LYS A 68 4.85 18.25 -14.17
CA LYS A 68 3.52 18.82 -14.45
C LYS A 68 2.73 17.98 -15.47
N LYS A 69 3.41 17.36 -16.45
CA LYS A 69 2.79 16.49 -17.47
C LYS A 69 2.15 15.24 -16.84
N GLN A 70 2.86 14.57 -15.93
CA GLN A 70 2.36 13.39 -15.24
C GLN A 70 1.15 13.72 -14.35
N LEU A 71 1.22 14.80 -13.58
CA LEU A 71 0.09 15.27 -12.78
C LEU A 71 -1.14 15.59 -13.65
N LYS A 72 -0.93 16.24 -14.81
CA LYS A 72 -2.01 16.59 -15.75
C LYS A 72 -2.70 15.35 -16.32
N ALA A 73 -1.97 14.28 -16.56
CA ALA A 73 -2.53 13.03 -17.06
C ALA A 73 -3.49 12.42 -16.03
N ASP A 74 -3.08 12.35 -14.77
CA ASP A 74 -3.89 11.80 -13.66
C ASP A 74 -5.16 12.64 -13.41
N VAL A 75 -5.01 13.98 -13.35
CA VAL A 75 -6.15 14.91 -13.24
C VAL A 75 -7.12 14.73 -14.41
N GLY A 76 -6.60 14.69 -15.64
CA GLY A 76 -7.41 14.53 -16.85
C GLY A 76 -8.19 13.21 -16.87
N TYR A 77 -7.59 12.14 -16.39
CA TYR A 77 -8.27 10.86 -16.21
C TYR A 77 -9.46 10.97 -15.23
N LEU A 78 -9.22 11.55 -14.05
CA LEU A 78 -10.25 11.66 -13.00
C LEU A 78 -11.42 12.57 -13.42
N VAL A 79 -11.14 13.63 -14.15
CA VAL A 79 -12.18 14.51 -14.70
C VAL A 79 -13.04 13.79 -15.75
N ARG A 80 -12.43 12.98 -16.63
CA ARG A 80 -13.18 12.14 -17.57
C ARG A 80 -14.03 11.11 -16.87
N LEU A 81 -13.44 10.40 -15.89
CA LEU A 81 -14.16 9.44 -15.05
C LEU A 81 -15.39 10.06 -14.39
N TRP A 82 -15.25 11.27 -13.84
CA TRP A 82 -16.36 12.00 -13.27
C TRP A 82 -17.45 12.29 -14.31
N GLY A 83 -17.07 12.70 -15.51
CA GLY A 83 -17.99 12.91 -16.63
C GLY A 83 -18.76 11.64 -17.00
N GLU A 84 -18.12 10.48 -16.99
CA GLU A 84 -18.77 9.18 -17.23
C GLU A 84 -19.78 8.81 -16.12
N ILE A 85 -19.40 9.06 -14.86
CA ILE A 85 -20.29 8.85 -13.70
C ILE A 85 -21.55 9.71 -13.83
N LEU A 86 -21.40 10.98 -14.19
CA LEU A 86 -22.53 11.89 -14.40
C LEU A 86 -23.42 11.42 -15.54
N LYS A 87 -22.86 11.04 -16.69
CA LYS A 87 -23.64 10.47 -17.82
C LYS A 87 -24.42 9.23 -17.41
N LYS A 88 -23.77 8.31 -16.67
CA LYS A 88 -24.42 7.09 -16.19
C LYS A 88 -25.56 7.40 -15.22
N ARG A 89 -25.40 8.41 -14.35
CA ARG A 89 -26.45 8.89 -13.47
C ARG A 89 -27.64 9.47 -14.25
N GLU A 90 -27.39 10.26 -15.30
CA GLU A 90 -28.44 10.88 -16.13
C GLU A 90 -29.18 9.87 -16.99
N GLN A 91 -28.48 8.86 -17.52
CA GLN A 91 -29.04 7.76 -18.31
C GLN A 91 -29.69 6.68 -17.46
N GLY A 92 -29.37 6.64 -16.16
CA GLY A 92 -29.84 5.62 -15.22
C GLY A 92 -31.34 5.76 -14.93
N GLY A 93 -31.95 4.63 -14.60
CA GLY A 93 -33.36 4.52 -14.25
C GLY A 93 -33.66 4.94 -12.80
N ARG A 94 -34.65 4.24 -12.20
CA ARG A 94 -35.11 4.50 -10.83
C ARG A 94 -34.02 4.21 -9.80
N ALA A 95 -33.84 5.12 -8.84
CA ALA A 95 -32.98 4.92 -7.67
C ALA A 95 -33.51 3.77 -6.77
N PRO A 96 -32.60 3.01 -6.09
CA PRO A 96 -31.14 3.17 -6.05
C PRO A 96 -30.44 2.56 -7.27
N LEU A 97 -29.38 3.23 -7.78
CA LEU A 97 -28.56 2.79 -8.89
C LEU A 97 -27.08 2.93 -8.55
N CYS A 98 -26.29 1.87 -8.73
CA CYS A 98 -24.83 1.93 -8.63
C CYS A 98 -24.27 2.58 -9.90
N VAL A 99 -23.80 3.82 -9.79
CA VAL A 99 -23.24 4.59 -10.93
C VAL A 99 -21.75 4.36 -11.09
N TYR A 100 -21.05 4.02 -10.01
CA TYR A 100 -19.60 3.75 -10.01
C TYR A 100 -19.23 2.82 -8.85
N THR A 101 -18.34 1.89 -9.11
CA THR A 101 -17.69 1.05 -8.09
C THR A 101 -16.20 1.37 -8.10
N ASP A 102 -15.64 1.66 -6.93
CA ASP A 102 -14.21 1.92 -6.79
C ASP A 102 -13.37 0.68 -7.15
N LEU A 103 -12.09 0.90 -7.42
CA LEU A 103 -11.13 -0.17 -7.71
C LEU A 103 -11.17 -1.23 -6.60
N ASP A 104 -11.07 -2.50 -6.99
CA ASP A 104 -10.86 -3.59 -6.03
C ASP A 104 -9.43 -3.61 -5.46
N LEU A 105 -9.16 -4.63 -4.65
CA LEU A 105 -7.89 -4.74 -3.93
C LEU A 105 -6.68 -4.86 -4.88
N VAL A 106 -6.79 -5.65 -5.96
CA VAL A 106 -5.69 -5.90 -6.91
C VAL A 106 -5.29 -4.59 -7.60
N LEU A 107 -6.27 -3.88 -8.16
CA LEU A 107 -6.02 -2.62 -8.85
C LEU A 107 -5.60 -1.49 -7.88
N LYS A 108 -6.12 -1.49 -6.65
CA LYS A 108 -5.67 -0.55 -5.60
C LYS A 108 -4.22 -0.81 -5.20
N ALA A 109 -3.84 -2.06 -5.02
CA ALA A 109 -2.46 -2.43 -4.72
C ALA A 109 -1.50 -1.98 -5.84
N ALA A 110 -1.84 -2.25 -7.10
CA ALA A 110 -1.05 -1.78 -8.23
C ALA A 110 -0.97 -0.25 -8.29
N ARG A 111 -2.08 0.46 -8.06
CA ARG A 111 -2.10 1.92 -8.04
C ARG A 111 -1.23 2.53 -6.94
N ASP A 112 -1.27 1.96 -5.73
CA ASP A 112 -0.73 2.60 -4.53
C ASP A 112 0.61 2.03 -4.08
N LEU A 113 0.90 0.74 -4.34
CA LEU A 113 2.09 0.04 -3.86
C LEU A 113 3.12 -0.25 -4.94
N PHE A 114 2.76 -0.18 -6.22
CA PHE A 114 3.70 -0.41 -7.31
C PHE A 114 4.55 0.85 -7.56
N THR A 115 5.50 1.10 -6.65
CA THR A 115 6.47 2.20 -6.69
C THR A 115 7.74 1.78 -7.43
N ASP A 116 8.71 2.69 -7.56
CA ASP A 116 10.01 2.40 -8.19
C ASP A 116 10.85 1.38 -7.41
N GLU A 117 10.53 1.17 -6.13
CA GLU A 117 11.15 0.14 -5.28
C GLU A 117 10.65 -1.28 -5.58
N VAL A 118 9.50 -1.40 -6.26
CA VAL A 118 8.90 -2.70 -6.63
C VAL A 118 9.26 -3.02 -8.07
N SER A 119 10.01 -4.09 -8.31
CA SER A 119 10.49 -4.45 -9.64
C SER A 119 9.39 -5.03 -10.53
N LYS A 120 8.50 -5.87 -10.00
CA LYS A 120 7.45 -6.53 -10.77
C LYS A 120 6.22 -6.90 -9.95
N ILE A 121 5.11 -7.14 -10.63
CA ILE A 121 3.89 -7.75 -10.09
C ILE A 121 3.71 -9.11 -10.73
N VAL A 122 3.58 -10.15 -9.92
CA VAL A 122 3.36 -11.53 -10.37
C VAL A 122 1.95 -11.97 -9.97
N ILE A 123 1.19 -12.52 -10.92
CA ILE A 123 -0.21 -12.91 -10.73
C ILE A 123 -0.43 -14.32 -11.28
N ASP A 124 -1.12 -15.17 -10.54
CA ASP A 124 -1.47 -16.55 -10.92
C ASP A 124 -2.84 -16.70 -11.60
N SER A 125 -3.64 -15.63 -11.65
CA SER A 125 -4.92 -15.59 -12.35
C SER A 125 -4.80 -14.92 -13.72
N ARG A 126 -5.08 -15.64 -14.80
CA ARG A 126 -5.10 -15.09 -16.18
C ARG A 126 -6.10 -13.95 -16.35
N GLU A 127 -7.25 -14.03 -15.69
CA GLU A 127 -8.27 -13.00 -15.75
C GLU A 127 -7.76 -11.71 -15.11
N GLU A 128 -7.25 -11.79 -13.88
CA GLU A 128 -6.70 -10.65 -13.16
C GLU A 128 -5.44 -10.08 -13.83
N TYR A 129 -4.58 -10.93 -14.40
CA TYR A 129 -3.45 -10.50 -15.22
C TYR A 129 -3.89 -9.63 -16.40
N SER A 130 -4.88 -10.10 -17.17
CA SER A 130 -5.39 -9.35 -18.33
C SER A 130 -6.07 -8.05 -17.91
N ARG A 131 -6.75 -8.05 -16.77
CA ARG A 131 -7.42 -6.88 -16.21
C ARG A 131 -6.42 -5.86 -15.70
N LEU A 132 -5.38 -6.31 -14.98
CA LEU A 132 -4.31 -5.46 -14.49
C LEU A 132 -3.51 -4.85 -15.63
N LYS A 133 -3.17 -5.60 -16.67
CA LYS A 133 -2.46 -5.04 -17.84
C LYS A 133 -3.22 -3.89 -18.49
N ARG A 134 -4.53 -4.05 -18.72
CA ARG A 134 -5.36 -2.95 -19.26
C ARG A 134 -5.40 -1.74 -18.34
N PHE A 135 -5.41 -1.95 -17.03
CA PHE A 135 -5.33 -0.86 -16.07
C PHE A 135 -3.96 -0.16 -16.14
N MET A 136 -2.87 -0.93 -16.19
CA MET A 136 -1.51 -0.40 -16.29
C MET A 136 -1.28 0.40 -17.60
N GLU A 137 -1.84 -0.05 -18.73
CA GLU A 137 -1.78 0.68 -20.01
C GLU A 137 -2.33 2.11 -19.91
N ILE A 138 -3.29 2.34 -19.04
CA ILE A 138 -3.90 3.66 -18.81
C ILE A 138 -3.09 4.49 -17.81
N PHE A 139 -2.62 3.88 -16.72
CA PHE A 139 -2.04 4.59 -15.58
C PHE A 139 -0.51 4.59 -15.53
N MET A 140 0.12 3.52 -16.05
CA MET A 140 1.56 3.28 -15.98
C MET A 140 2.03 2.52 -17.23
N PRO A 141 1.87 3.10 -18.44
CA PRO A 141 2.19 2.40 -19.70
C PRO A 141 3.64 1.94 -19.78
N GLU A 142 4.55 2.66 -19.13
CA GLU A 142 5.98 2.34 -19.06
C GLU A 142 6.29 1.10 -18.20
N ARG A 143 5.35 0.71 -17.33
CA ARG A 143 5.51 -0.41 -16.37
C ARG A 143 4.66 -1.64 -16.72
N VAL A 144 3.98 -1.67 -17.86
CA VAL A 144 3.12 -2.80 -18.31
C VAL A 144 3.93 -4.09 -18.47
N ALA A 145 5.19 -3.97 -18.90
CA ALA A 145 6.10 -5.12 -19.07
C ALA A 145 6.49 -5.78 -17.75
N ASP A 146 6.36 -5.08 -16.63
CA ASP A 146 6.72 -5.57 -15.30
C ASP A 146 5.60 -6.41 -14.66
N VAL A 147 4.49 -6.62 -15.35
CA VAL A 147 3.41 -7.53 -14.93
C VAL A 147 3.61 -8.90 -15.57
N GLU A 148 3.82 -9.91 -14.74
CA GLU A 148 4.08 -11.29 -15.15
C GLU A 148 2.91 -12.22 -14.77
N LEU A 149 2.56 -13.14 -15.65
CA LEU A 149 1.66 -14.23 -15.34
C LEU A 149 2.47 -15.39 -14.74
N TYR A 150 2.10 -15.83 -13.54
CA TYR A 150 2.67 -17.02 -12.93
C TYR A 150 2.00 -18.27 -13.51
N GLU A 151 2.81 -19.18 -14.07
CA GLU A 151 2.36 -20.44 -14.64
C GLU A 151 3.04 -21.64 -13.96
N GLY A 152 3.55 -21.48 -12.74
CA GLY A 152 4.14 -22.55 -11.96
C GLY A 152 3.14 -23.61 -11.51
N GLY A 153 3.63 -24.79 -11.16
CA GLY A 153 2.80 -25.91 -10.71
C GLY A 153 2.45 -25.91 -9.21
N GLU A 154 3.14 -25.10 -8.40
CA GLU A 154 2.88 -24.92 -6.97
C GLU A 154 2.18 -23.59 -6.70
N PRO A 155 1.51 -23.42 -5.55
CA PRO A 155 0.90 -22.14 -5.17
C PRO A 155 1.93 -21.01 -5.19
N ILE A 156 1.54 -19.82 -5.68
CA ILE A 156 2.47 -18.69 -5.86
C ILE A 156 3.12 -18.26 -4.53
N PHE A 157 2.43 -18.30 -3.41
CA PHE A 157 2.99 -17.93 -2.11
C PHE A 157 4.04 -18.93 -1.63
N ASP A 158 3.84 -20.23 -1.91
CA ASP A 158 4.84 -21.27 -1.59
C ASP A 158 6.09 -21.08 -2.46
N ALA A 159 5.90 -20.85 -3.78
CA ALA A 159 6.99 -20.60 -4.72
C ALA A 159 7.90 -19.42 -4.36
N TYR A 160 7.35 -18.43 -3.67
CA TYR A 160 8.09 -17.26 -3.20
C TYR A 160 8.41 -17.28 -1.69
N GLY A 161 8.11 -18.39 -0.99
CA GLY A 161 8.35 -18.55 0.47
C GLY A 161 7.52 -17.62 1.35
N ILE A 162 6.45 -17.03 0.80
CA ILE A 162 5.61 -16.06 1.51
C ILE A 162 4.77 -16.75 2.59
N GLU A 163 4.28 -17.98 2.31
CA GLU A 163 3.48 -18.74 3.26
C GLU A 163 4.26 -19.07 4.53
N ASP A 164 5.53 -19.44 4.39
CA ASP A 164 6.42 -19.72 5.53
C ASP A 164 6.66 -18.44 6.37
N GLU A 165 6.84 -17.28 5.71
CA GLU A 165 7.02 -16.00 6.40
C GLU A 165 5.73 -15.57 7.13
N ILE A 166 4.56 -15.79 6.55
CA ILE A 166 3.28 -15.53 7.22
C ILE A 166 3.15 -16.41 8.46
N GLN A 167 3.46 -17.71 8.36
CA GLN A 167 3.40 -18.63 9.50
C GLN A 167 4.40 -18.23 10.58
N ARG A 168 5.61 -17.81 10.21
CA ARG A 168 6.61 -17.28 11.14
C ARG A 168 6.11 -16.04 11.86
N ALA A 169 5.56 -15.07 11.13
CA ALA A 169 5.03 -13.82 11.68
C ALA A 169 3.83 -14.04 12.63
N MET A 170 3.07 -15.13 12.43
CA MET A 170 1.97 -15.50 13.31
C MET A 170 2.40 -16.36 14.53
N SER A 171 3.65 -16.81 14.57
CA SER A 171 4.15 -17.67 15.63
C SER A 171 4.41 -16.86 16.91
N ARG A 172 3.85 -17.33 18.02
CA ARG A 172 4.16 -16.77 19.35
C ARG A 172 5.64 -16.95 19.73
N LYS A 173 6.26 -18.04 19.25
CA LYS A 173 7.66 -18.38 19.53
C LYS A 173 8.53 -18.16 18.32
N VAL A 174 9.50 -17.25 18.43
CA VAL A 174 10.42 -16.87 17.36
C VAL A 174 11.84 -17.34 17.72
N PRO A 175 12.45 -18.23 16.93
CA PRO A 175 13.80 -18.73 17.20
C PRO A 175 14.84 -17.65 16.90
N LEU A 176 15.93 -17.65 17.69
CA LEU A 176 17.10 -16.80 17.46
C LEU A 176 18.27 -17.64 16.87
N PRO A 177 19.18 -17.03 16.09
CA PRO A 177 20.30 -17.71 15.44
C PRO A 177 21.20 -18.48 16.42
N SER A 178 21.42 -17.96 17.64
CA SER A 178 22.21 -18.60 18.68
C SER A 178 21.54 -19.84 19.29
N GLY A 179 20.27 -20.11 19.01
CA GLY A 179 19.48 -21.19 19.61
C GLY A 179 18.62 -20.75 20.78
N GLY A 180 18.64 -19.46 21.11
CA GLY A 180 17.65 -18.82 21.97
C GLY A 180 16.29 -18.66 21.26
N HIS A 181 15.36 -18.01 21.91
CA HIS A 181 14.06 -17.68 21.29
C HIS A 181 13.38 -16.53 22.03
N LEU A 182 12.52 -15.85 21.29
CA LEU A 182 11.56 -14.88 21.82
C LEU A 182 10.20 -15.55 22.05
N ILE A 183 9.46 -15.05 23.03
CA ILE A 183 8.03 -15.29 23.18
C ILE A 183 7.34 -13.94 23.07
N ILE A 184 6.48 -13.78 22.07
CA ILE A 184 5.77 -12.52 21.80
C ILE A 184 4.30 -12.73 22.13
N ASP A 185 3.81 -12.01 23.13
CA ASP A 185 2.42 -12.02 23.59
C ASP A 185 1.76 -10.68 23.34
N GLN A 186 0.79 -10.65 22.46
CA GLN A 186 0.03 -9.46 22.14
C GLN A 186 -1.23 -9.37 23.00
N ALA A 187 -1.29 -8.37 23.87
CA ALA A 187 -2.49 -8.02 24.64
C ALA A 187 -3.23 -6.85 23.99
N GLU A 188 -4.39 -6.45 24.53
CA GLU A 188 -5.22 -5.37 23.96
C GLU A 188 -4.49 -4.02 23.86
N ALA A 189 -3.65 -3.71 24.85
CA ALA A 189 -3.01 -2.40 24.98
C ALA A 189 -1.47 -2.44 25.04
N LEU A 190 -0.86 -3.62 24.99
CA LEU A 190 0.59 -3.78 25.03
C LEU A 190 1.04 -5.08 24.34
N THR A 191 2.30 -5.12 23.92
CA THR A 191 2.96 -6.36 23.51
C THR A 191 4.03 -6.69 24.54
N ALA A 192 3.96 -7.89 25.13
CA ALA A 192 4.97 -8.41 26.04
C ALA A 192 5.93 -9.33 25.27
N ILE A 193 7.23 -9.11 25.43
CA ILE A 193 8.26 -9.91 24.75
C ILE A 193 9.20 -10.48 25.82
N ASP A 194 9.29 -11.81 25.87
CA ASP A 194 10.22 -12.52 26.73
C ASP A 194 11.39 -13.07 25.92
N VAL A 195 12.62 -12.86 26.41
CA VAL A 195 13.86 -13.27 25.73
C VAL A 195 14.45 -14.46 26.47
N ASN A 196 14.60 -15.57 25.77
CA ASN A 196 15.14 -16.81 26.34
C ASN A 196 16.44 -17.21 25.63
N THR A 197 17.50 -17.48 26.40
CA THR A 197 18.76 -17.99 25.87
C THR A 197 18.67 -19.45 25.38
N GLY A 198 17.62 -20.16 25.77
CA GLY A 198 17.36 -21.55 25.38
C GLY A 198 18.49 -22.49 25.78
N ARG A 199 19.03 -23.23 24.82
CA ARG A 199 20.15 -24.16 25.01
C ARG A 199 21.53 -23.50 24.73
N PHE A 200 21.56 -22.22 24.46
CA PHE A 200 22.78 -21.49 24.22
C PHE A 200 23.54 -21.26 25.53
N VAL A 201 24.64 -21.97 25.71
CA VAL A 201 25.49 -21.91 26.92
C VAL A 201 26.87 -21.29 26.66
N GLY A 202 27.05 -20.65 25.51
CA GLY A 202 28.35 -20.11 25.11
C GLY A 202 29.38 -21.18 24.67
N LYS A 203 30.39 -20.79 23.92
CA LYS A 203 31.55 -21.66 23.60
C LYS A 203 32.64 -21.45 24.64
N GLY A 204 32.57 -22.23 25.74
CA GLY A 204 33.61 -22.22 26.79
C GLY A 204 33.14 -21.52 28.08
N SER A 205 33.68 -21.98 29.21
CA SER A 205 33.25 -21.70 30.59
C SER A 205 33.51 -20.27 31.09
N LYS A 206 33.64 -19.27 30.27
CA LYS A 206 34.08 -17.95 30.73
C LYS A 206 33.11 -16.80 30.64
N ASP A 207 32.01 -16.89 29.88
CA ASP A 207 31.16 -15.70 29.79
C ASP A 207 29.67 -15.98 29.70
N HIS A 208 29.08 -16.16 30.85
CA HIS A 208 27.60 -16.11 30.97
C HIS A 208 27.06 -14.73 30.54
N GLU A 209 27.80 -13.65 30.87
CA GLU A 209 27.44 -12.28 30.46
C GLU A 209 27.55 -12.06 28.94
N GLU A 210 28.58 -12.60 28.28
CA GLU A 210 28.73 -12.54 26.84
C GLU A 210 27.63 -13.30 26.11
N THR A 211 27.22 -14.46 26.63
CA THR A 211 26.11 -15.24 26.13
C THR A 211 24.78 -14.46 26.20
N ILE A 212 24.50 -13.83 27.34
CA ILE A 212 23.32 -12.98 27.54
C ILE A 212 23.37 -11.77 26.59
N LEU A 213 24.50 -11.11 26.49
CA LEU A 213 24.67 -9.94 25.60
C LEU A 213 24.42 -10.33 24.15
N GLN A 214 25.00 -11.42 23.66
CA GLN A 214 24.79 -11.89 22.29
C GLN A 214 23.31 -12.21 22.03
N THR A 215 22.66 -12.97 22.93
CA THR A 215 21.23 -13.28 22.79
C THR A 215 20.39 -12.01 22.78
N ASN A 216 20.71 -11.02 23.60
CA ASN A 216 19.98 -9.77 23.65
C ASN A 216 20.17 -8.93 22.37
N LEU A 217 21.37 -8.93 21.77
CA LEU A 217 21.63 -8.24 20.49
C LEU A 217 20.81 -8.89 19.36
N GLU A 218 20.85 -10.22 19.25
CA GLU A 218 20.00 -10.96 18.29
C GLU A 218 18.50 -10.69 18.51
N ALA A 219 18.10 -10.65 19.79
CA ALA A 219 16.72 -10.37 20.16
C ALA A 219 16.25 -8.97 19.70
N VAL A 220 17.09 -7.94 19.82
CA VAL A 220 16.75 -6.57 19.38
C VAL A 220 16.52 -6.52 17.87
N GLU A 221 17.38 -7.17 17.08
CA GLU A 221 17.25 -7.24 15.63
C GLU A 221 15.97 -7.98 15.23
N GLU A 222 15.73 -9.14 15.83
CA GLU A 222 14.55 -9.95 15.53
C GLU A 222 13.24 -9.26 15.97
N ILE A 223 13.22 -8.60 17.14
CA ILE A 223 12.06 -7.82 17.60
C ILE A 223 11.74 -6.69 16.61
N ALA A 224 12.75 -5.99 16.10
CA ALA A 224 12.55 -4.93 15.11
C ALA A 224 12.02 -5.48 13.78
N TYR A 225 12.34 -6.71 13.42
CA TYR A 225 11.83 -7.38 12.23
C TYR A 225 10.38 -7.85 12.40
N GLN A 226 10.00 -8.30 13.60
CA GLN A 226 8.66 -8.85 13.89
C GLN A 226 7.59 -7.78 14.16
N LEU A 227 7.96 -6.54 14.50
CA LEU A 227 7.06 -5.42 14.82
C LEU A 227 6.96 -4.41 13.66
#